data_059b1216d023e488624961274999b8c0
#
_entry.id   059b1216d023e488624961274999b8c0
#
_cell.length_a   1.000
_cell.length_b   1.000
_cell.length_c   1.000
_cell.angle_alpha   90.00
_cell.angle_beta   90.00
_cell.angle_gamma   90.00
#
_symmetry.space_group_name_H-M   'P 1'
#
loop_
_entity.id
_entity.type
_entity.pdbx_description
1 polymer ?
#
loop_
_entity_poly.entity_id
_entity_poly.type
_entity_poly.pdbx_seq_one_letter_code
_entity_poly.pdbx_strand_id
1 'polypeptide(L)'
;TMDNRVYYGEYSLKYWIELMLKGNIELPDYQRSFVWEEEQFKVLVESFKTKQFIPPVTIGAYKSENGYKNYIIDGQQRLTCILLAYLDRFPKKEAGNAVVDVLVNDNDDELEADEENTDNMIEWTFQFLTAKGNNKPDILSKCNPDHYKTLNLNLDDSFFSKNYLGFSYIVPGNSEDTSQQRFFSTVFRNINIQGKSLYTLESRASLYFLNSNLKEWFDPEFTRSISSSVVDKSKK
;
A
#
# COMPACT_ATOMS: atom_id res chain seq x y z
N THR A 1 20.10 -24.48 6.59
CA THR A 1 19.05 -23.50 6.18
C THR A 1 18.17 -23.23 7.38
N MET A 2 18.06 -21.98 7.81
CA MET A 2 17.10 -21.60 8.83
C MET A 2 15.70 -21.73 8.25
N ASP A 3 14.73 -22.14 9.09
CA ASP A 3 13.33 -22.20 8.66
C ASP A 3 12.71 -20.80 8.63
N ASN A 4 11.71 -20.60 7.78
CA ASN A 4 10.89 -19.39 7.79
C ASN A 4 10.20 -19.26 9.15
N ARG A 5 10.13 -18.06 9.68
CA ARG A 5 9.51 -17.78 10.98
C ARG A 5 8.44 -16.71 10.88
N VAL A 6 7.41 -16.85 11.68
CA VAL A 6 6.37 -15.84 11.84
C VAL A 6 6.25 -15.49 13.32
N TYR A 7 6.31 -14.21 13.59
CA TYR A 7 6.11 -13.65 14.93
C TYR A 7 4.81 -12.86 14.93
N TYR A 8 4.11 -12.89 16.04
CA TYR A 8 2.85 -12.17 16.22
C TYR A 8 2.97 -11.20 17.37
N GLY A 9 2.32 -10.06 17.23
CA GLY A 9 2.30 -9.04 18.27
C GLY A 9 1.27 -7.96 17.96
N GLU A 10 1.27 -6.94 18.79
CA GLU A 10 0.46 -5.75 18.59
C GLU A 10 1.24 -4.49 18.98
N TYR A 11 0.95 -3.41 18.28
CA TYR A 11 1.44 -2.08 18.66
C TYR A 11 0.26 -1.13 18.87
N SER A 12 0.45 -0.14 19.75
CA SER A 12 -0.48 0.97 19.84
C SER A 12 -0.52 1.75 18.53
N LEU A 13 -1.65 2.39 18.22
CA LEU A 13 -1.76 3.22 17.01
C LEU A 13 -0.72 4.33 17.01
N LYS A 14 -0.40 4.87 18.20
CA LYS A 14 0.67 5.86 18.37
C LYS A 14 2.02 5.32 17.90
N TYR A 15 2.36 4.08 18.25
CA TYR A 15 3.62 3.47 17.83
C TYR A 15 3.65 3.16 16.32
N TRP A 16 2.52 2.73 15.75
CA TRP A 16 2.41 2.59 14.30
C TRP A 16 2.65 3.91 13.57
N ILE A 17 2.09 5.01 14.07
CA ILE A 17 2.33 6.35 13.52
C ILE A 17 3.82 6.70 13.61
N GLU A 18 4.48 6.42 14.72
CA GLU A 18 5.93 6.66 14.85
C GLU A 18 6.75 5.84 13.86
N LEU A 19 6.41 4.58 13.64
CA LEU A 19 7.09 3.74 12.64
C LEU A 19 6.95 4.32 11.22
N MET A 20 5.77 4.80 10.86
CA MET A 20 5.53 5.46 9.58
C MET A 20 6.31 6.78 9.45
N LEU A 21 6.25 7.64 10.45
CA LEU A 21 6.92 8.95 10.45
C LEU A 21 8.46 8.83 10.41
N LYS A 22 9.01 7.78 10.98
CA LYS A 22 10.46 7.50 10.99
C LYS A 22 10.94 6.71 9.77
N GLY A 23 10.04 6.28 8.90
CA GLY A 23 10.38 5.44 7.75
C GLY A 23 10.88 4.05 8.13
N ASN A 24 10.47 3.51 9.29
CA ASN A 24 10.88 2.18 9.76
C ASN A 24 10.05 1.05 9.14
N ILE A 25 8.97 1.38 8.45
CA ILE A 25 8.16 0.50 7.63
C ILE A 25 7.96 1.16 6.26
N GLU A 26 8.04 0.36 5.21
CA GLU A 26 7.97 0.83 3.83
C GLU A 26 6.88 0.06 3.06
N LEU A 27 6.37 0.67 2.00
CA LEU A 27 5.52 -0.02 1.04
C LEU A 27 6.37 -0.58 -0.09
N PRO A 28 6.09 -1.82 -0.53
CA PRO A 28 6.62 -2.29 -1.80
C PRO A 28 6.13 -1.39 -2.96
N ASP A 29 6.91 -1.33 -4.04
CA ASP A 29 6.63 -0.43 -5.17
C ASP A 29 5.26 -0.63 -5.82
N TYR A 30 4.67 -1.81 -5.71
CA TYR A 30 3.35 -2.14 -6.25
C TYR A 30 2.17 -1.71 -5.35
N GLN A 31 2.41 -1.31 -4.08
CA GLN A 31 1.36 -0.87 -3.14
C GLN A 31 1.37 0.65 -2.98
N ARG A 32 1.17 1.38 -4.06
CA ARG A 32 1.26 2.85 -4.05
C ARG A 32 -0.09 3.57 -3.98
N SER A 33 -1.20 2.85 -4.15
CA SER A 33 -2.52 3.48 -4.22
C SER A 33 -3.30 3.32 -2.93
N PHE A 34 -3.93 4.40 -2.50
CA PHE A 34 -4.94 4.39 -1.44
C PHE A 34 -6.33 4.41 -2.09
N VAL A 35 -7.11 3.35 -1.85
CA VAL A 35 -8.38 3.14 -2.56
C VAL A 35 -9.59 3.10 -1.63
N TRP A 36 -9.40 3.20 -0.31
CA TRP A 36 -10.51 3.19 0.62
C TRP A 36 -11.33 4.47 0.53
N GLU A 37 -12.64 4.30 0.56
CA GLU A 37 -13.59 5.40 0.66
C GLU A 37 -13.72 5.87 2.12
N GLU A 38 -14.27 7.08 2.29
CA GLU A 38 -14.47 7.68 3.61
C GLU A 38 -15.33 6.82 4.54
N GLU A 39 -16.28 6.06 4.00
CA GLU A 39 -17.12 5.17 4.78
C GLU A 39 -16.29 4.03 5.40
N GLN A 40 -15.39 3.41 4.64
CA GLN A 40 -14.48 2.37 5.14
C GLN A 40 -13.53 2.93 6.20
N PHE A 41 -13.04 4.15 6.00
CA PHE A 41 -12.24 4.87 6.98
C PHE A 41 -13.01 5.09 8.29
N LYS A 42 -14.25 5.58 8.22
CA LYS A 42 -15.11 5.80 9.40
C LYS A 42 -15.39 4.49 10.15
N VAL A 43 -15.69 3.42 9.42
CA VAL A 43 -15.90 2.09 9.99
C VAL A 43 -14.65 1.61 10.74
N LEU A 44 -13.45 1.84 10.19
CA LEU A 44 -12.20 1.48 10.88
C LEU A 44 -12.01 2.28 12.17
N VAL A 45 -12.21 3.60 12.14
CA VAL A 45 -12.09 4.45 13.33
C VAL A 45 -13.08 4.03 14.40
N GLU A 46 -14.33 3.75 14.02
CA GLU A 46 -15.35 3.26 14.95
C GLU A 46 -15.02 1.88 15.52
N SER A 47 -14.43 1.00 14.71
CA SER A 47 -13.97 -0.32 15.17
C SER A 47 -12.89 -0.20 16.25
N PHE A 48 -12.01 0.77 16.17
CA PHE A 48 -11.05 1.04 17.25
C PHE A 48 -11.73 1.58 18.51
N LYS A 49 -12.71 2.51 18.37
CA LYS A 49 -13.44 3.05 19.52
C LYS A 49 -14.23 1.98 20.26
N THR A 50 -14.85 1.07 19.52
CA THR A 50 -15.71 0.01 20.07
C THR A 50 -14.98 -1.30 20.34
N LYS A 51 -13.64 -1.33 20.17
CA LYS A 51 -12.80 -2.52 20.39
C LYS A 51 -13.23 -3.74 19.57
N GLN A 52 -13.65 -3.53 18.35
CA GLN A 52 -13.98 -4.61 17.42
C GLN A 52 -12.73 -5.29 16.87
N PHE A 53 -12.89 -6.51 16.36
CA PHE A 53 -11.81 -7.20 15.68
C PHE A 53 -11.39 -6.44 14.40
N ILE A 54 -10.11 -6.17 14.28
CA ILE A 54 -9.49 -5.59 13.10
C ILE A 54 -8.38 -6.54 12.63
N PRO A 55 -8.38 -6.95 11.35
CA PRO A 55 -7.36 -7.84 10.83
C PRO A 55 -5.95 -7.27 11.04
N PRO A 56 -4.97 -8.09 11.46
CA PRO A 56 -3.60 -7.64 11.69
C PRO A 56 -2.91 -7.22 10.38
N VAL A 57 -1.89 -6.39 10.51
CA VAL A 57 -0.97 -6.04 9.42
C VAL A 57 0.05 -7.15 9.23
N THR A 58 0.42 -7.45 7.99
CA THR A 58 1.50 -8.39 7.68
C THR A 58 2.75 -7.63 7.26
N ILE A 59 3.85 -7.84 7.99
CA ILE A 59 5.16 -7.24 7.75
C ILE A 59 6.13 -8.31 7.26
N GLY A 60 6.83 -8.05 6.16
CA GLY A 60 7.92 -8.88 5.68
C GLY A 60 9.28 -8.27 6.02
N ALA A 61 10.11 -9.01 6.74
CA ALA A 61 11.49 -8.64 7.03
C ALA A 61 12.38 -9.01 5.84
N TYR A 62 12.69 -8.05 4.99
CA TYR A 62 13.57 -8.23 3.84
C TYR A 62 15.02 -7.93 4.23
N LYS A 63 15.91 -8.91 4.09
CA LYS A 63 17.32 -8.72 4.35
C LYS A 63 18.02 -8.19 3.11
N SER A 64 18.62 -7.01 3.22
CA SER A 64 19.46 -6.39 2.20
C SER A 64 20.92 -6.33 2.67
N GLU A 65 21.83 -5.91 1.81
CA GLU A 65 23.24 -5.69 2.16
C GLU A 65 23.41 -4.67 3.30
N ASN A 66 22.50 -3.69 3.38
CA ASN A 66 22.52 -2.61 4.37
C ASN A 66 21.69 -2.90 5.64
N GLY A 67 21.24 -4.15 5.85
CA GLY A 67 20.41 -4.54 6.98
C GLY A 67 19.02 -5.02 6.58
N TYR A 68 18.06 -4.95 7.53
CA TYR A 68 16.68 -5.37 7.27
C TYR A 68 15.82 -4.17 6.87
N LYS A 69 14.99 -4.39 5.86
CA LYS A 69 13.86 -3.52 5.49
C LYS A 69 12.56 -4.20 5.89
N ASN A 70 11.62 -3.44 6.41
CA ASN A 70 10.33 -3.94 6.84
C ASN A 70 9.27 -3.48 5.84
N TYR A 71 8.84 -4.39 4.97
CA TYR A 71 7.81 -4.11 3.98
C TYR A 71 6.42 -4.51 4.49
N ILE A 72 5.45 -3.64 4.26
CA ILE A 72 4.04 -3.94 4.53
C ILE A 72 3.51 -4.80 3.39
N ILE A 73 3.30 -6.08 3.67
CA ILE A 73 2.77 -7.05 2.69
C ILE A 73 1.25 -6.95 2.61
N ASP A 74 0.58 -6.75 3.75
CA ASP A 74 -0.86 -6.49 3.83
C ASP A 74 -1.17 -5.49 4.95
N GLY A 75 -2.23 -4.69 4.77
CA GLY A 75 -2.69 -3.72 5.76
C GLY A 75 -2.31 -2.26 5.46
N GLN A 76 -1.77 -1.97 4.28
CA GLN A 76 -1.43 -0.62 3.81
C GLN A 76 -2.60 0.35 3.95
N GLN A 77 -3.82 -0.06 3.57
CA GLN A 77 -5.02 0.78 3.67
C GLN A 77 -5.32 1.15 5.14
N ARG A 78 -5.22 0.18 6.05
CA ARG A 78 -5.44 0.38 7.48
C ARG A 78 -4.41 1.35 8.09
N LEU A 79 -3.13 1.17 7.75
CA LEU A 79 -2.06 2.05 8.22
C LEU A 79 -2.20 3.47 7.68
N THR A 80 -2.55 3.61 6.41
CA THR A 80 -2.83 4.93 5.81
C THR A 80 -4.01 5.60 6.51
N CYS A 81 -5.09 4.87 6.80
CA CYS A 81 -6.22 5.39 7.55
C CYS A 81 -5.83 5.85 8.97
N ILE A 82 -4.97 5.10 9.67
CA ILE A 82 -4.48 5.49 11.00
C ILE A 82 -3.73 6.82 10.91
N LEU A 83 -2.86 6.99 9.92
CA LEU A 83 -2.15 8.25 9.71
C LEU A 83 -3.11 9.39 9.34
N LEU A 84 -4.06 9.15 8.44
CA LEU A 84 -5.08 10.16 8.09
C LEU A 84 -5.93 10.57 9.29
N ALA A 85 -6.30 9.62 10.16
CA ALA A 85 -7.00 9.90 11.41
C ALA A 85 -6.16 10.78 12.36
N TYR A 86 -4.86 10.51 12.45
CA TYR A 86 -3.92 11.33 13.23
C TYR A 86 -3.78 12.74 12.66
N LEU A 87 -3.75 12.88 11.33
CA LEU A 87 -3.69 14.17 10.65
C LEU A 87 -5.05 14.90 10.69
N ASP A 88 -6.15 14.22 10.98
CA ASP A 88 -7.54 14.70 10.88
C ASP A 88 -7.88 15.16 9.45
N ARG A 89 -7.45 14.39 8.45
CA ARG A 89 -7.63 14.68 7.03
C ARG A 89 -8.13 13.46 6.29
N PHE A 90 -8.88 13.71 5.24
CA PHE A 90 -9.29 12.69 4.29
C PHE A 90 -9.27 13.24 2.86
N PRO A 91 -8.89 12.42 1.88
CA PRO A 91 -8.86 12.79 0.47
C PRO A 91 -10.23 13.21 -0.07
N LYS A 92 -10.29 14.24 -0.92
CA LYS A 92 -11.50 14.57 -1.68
C LYS A 92 -11.65 13.63 -2.87
N LYS A 93 -12.88 13.23 -3.21
CA LYS A 93 -13.15 12.26 -4.30
C LYS A 93 -12.61 12.68 -5.65
N GLU A 94 -12.65 13.95 -5.96
CA GLU A 94 -12.16 14.51 -7.24
C GLU A 94 -10.67 14.29 -7.45
N ALA A 95 -9.93 14.22 -6.35
CA ALA A 95 -8.51 13.93 -6.37
C ALA A 95 -8.20 12.43 -6.46
N GLY A 96 -9.12 11.55 -6.03
CA GLY A 96 -8.96 10.09 -6.08
C GLY A 96 -9.28 9.48 -7.44
N ASN A 97 -10.19 10.07 -8.20
CA ASN A 97 -10.62 9.54 -9.49
C ASN A 97 -9.54 9.64 -10.58
N ALA A 98 -8.63 10.61 -10.49
CA ALA A 98 -7.53 10.73 -11.44
C ALA A 98 -6.55 9.53 -11.39
N VAL A 99 -6.39 8.90 -10.22
CA VAL A 99 -5.52 7.73 -10.06
C VAL A 99 -6.18 6.45 -10.59
N VAL A 100 -7.50 6.34 -10.48
CA VAL A 100 -8.25 5.15 -10.94
C VAL A 100 -8.34 5.12 -12.46
N ASP A 101 -8.48 6.26 -13.12
CA ASP A 101 -8.56 6.33 -14.59
C ASP A 101 -7.24 5.97 -15.29
N VAL A 102 -6.10 6.28 -14.69
CA VAL A 102 -4.78 5.88 -15.22
C VAL A 102 -4.54 4.37 -15.10
N LEU A 103 -5.14 3.72 -14.08
CA LEU A 103 -4.99 2.28 -13.87
C LEU A 103 -5.96 1.44 -14.71
N VAL A 104 -7.03 2.03 -15.25
CA VAL A 104 -8.08 1.33 -16.02
C VAL A 104 -7.91 1.52 -17.54
N ASN A 105 -7.24 2.57 -17.99
CA ASN A 105 -6.96 2.76 -19.42
C ASN A 105 -5.74 1.94 -19.85
N ASP A 106 -5.99 0.66 -20.09
CA ASP A 106 -5.07 -0.32 -20.70
C ASP A 106 -4.97 -0.11 -22.23
N ASN A 107 -4.98 1.14 -22.68
CA ASN A 107 -4.70 1.48 -24.07
C ASN A 107 -3.29 2.03 -24.17
N ASP A 108 -2.41 1.16 -24.68
CA ASP A 108 -1.06 1.44 -25.16
C ASP A 108 -1.09 2.55 -26.23
N ASP A 109 -1.10 3.79 -25.82
CA ASP A 109 -0.47 4.85 -26.55
C ASP A 109 0.56 5.47 -25.62
N GLU A 110 1.82 5.46 -26.05
CA GLU A 110 2.93 6.13 -25.42
C GLU A 110 2.55 7.59 -25.15
N LEU A 111 1.91 7.82 -24.00
CA LEU A 111 1.83 9.15 -23.46
C LEU A 111 3.24 9.45 -22.93
N GLU A 112 4.00 10.20 -23.74
CA GLU A 112 5.08 11.00 -23.21
C GLU A 112 4.49 11.69 -21.97
N ALA A 113 4.95 11.27 -20.79
CA ALA A 113 4.54 11.89 -19.54
C ALA A 113 5.06 13.32 -19.60
N ASP A 114 4.19 14.24 -19.99
CA ASP A 114 4.44 15.66 -19.81
C ASP A 114 4.75 15.86 -18.33
N GLU A 115 5.97 16.29 -18.03
CA GLU A 115 6.43 16.55 -16.65
C GLU A 115 5.52 17.53 -15.89
N GLU A 116 4.65 18.26 -16.58
CA GLU A 116 3.66 19.18 -16.02
C GLU A 116 2.41 18.46 -15.44
N ASN A 117 2.16 17.18 -15.74
CA ASN A 117 0.96 16.46 -15.27
C ASN A 117 1.19 15.58 -14.04
N THR A 118 2.42 15.47 -13.54
CA THR A 118 2.73 14.69 -12.33
C THR A 118 2.14 15.30 -11.05
N ASP A 119 1.82 16.59 -11.05
CA ASP A 119 1.18 17.27 -9.90
C ASP A 119 -0.28 16.85 -9.65
N ASN A 120 -0.94 16.20 -10.62
CA ASN A 120 -2.32 15.73 -10.50
C ASN A 120 -2.44 14.27 -10.04
N MET A 121 -1.35 13.50 -9.99
CA MET A 121 -1.35 12.14 -9.45
C MET A 121 -1.21 12.18 -7.93
N ILE A 122 -2.33 12.15 -7.23
CA ILE A 122 -2.35 12.16 -5.78
C ILE A 122 -2.16 10.75 -5.26
N GLU A 123 -0.93 10.40 -4.93
CA GLU A 123 -0.62 9.21 -4.17
C GLU A 123 -1.00 9.41 -2.70
N TRP A 124 -1.90 8.56 -2.19
CA TRP A 124 -2.54 8.73 -0.89
C TRP A 124 -2.08 7.74 0.17
N THR A 125 -0.94 7.11 -0.04
CA THR A 125 -0.40 6.15 0.92
C THR A 125 0.24 6.86 2.11
N PHE A 126 0.39 6.16 3.23
CA PHE A 126 1.13 6.69 4.37
C PHE A 126 2.57 7.08 3.98
N GLN A 127 3.20 6.34 3.06
CA GLN A 127 4.56 6.61 2.61
C GLN A 127 4.66 7.93 1.84
N PHE A 128 3.68 8.21 0.98
CA PHE A 128 3.58 9.49 0.30
C PHE A 128 3.38 10.66 1.28
N LEU A 129 2.50 10.48 2.27
CA LEU A 129 2.25 11.51 3.29
C LEU A 129 3.50 11.77 4.14
N THR A 130 4.20 10.74 4.57
CA THR A 130 5.41 10.88 5.40
C THR A 130 6.63 11.38 4.64
N ALA A 131 6.67 11.26 3.32
CA ALA A 131 7.67 11.91 2.48
C ALA A 131 7.61 13.45 2.57
N LYS A 132 6.47 14.02 2.97
CA LYS A 132 6.28 15.46 3.17
C LYS A 132 6.87 15.97 4.49
N GLY A 133 7.04 15.11 5.49
CA GLY A 133 7.59 15.47 6.78
C GLY A 133 7.50 14.33 7.79
N ASN A 134 8.23 14.47 8.89
CA ASN A 134 8.30 13.48 9.97
C ASN A 134 7.45 13.85 11.20
N ASN A 135 6.60 14.85 11.07
CA ASN A 135 5.65 15.28 12.10
C ASN A 135 4.38 15.88 11.47
N LYS A 136 3.32 15.98 12.26
CA LYS A 136 2.01 16.45 11.81
C LYS A 136 2.04 17.88 11.21
N PRO A 137 2.66 18.89 11.85
CA PRO A 137 2.71 20.24 11.29
C PRO A 137 3.40 20.30 9.92
N ASP A 138 4.52 19.62 9.75
CA ASP A 138 5.27 19.61 8.49
C ASP A 138 4.49 18.96 7.36
N ILE A 139 3.85 17.82 7.62
CA ILE A 139 3.01 17.13 6.64
C ILE A 139 1.85 18.03 6.23
N LEU A 140 1.14 18.62 7.18
CA LEU A 140 -0.02 19.47 6.89
C LEU A 140 0.37 20.74 6.14
N SER A 141 1.52 21.31 6.41
CA SER A 141 2.00 22.52 5.72
C SER A 141 2.30 22.31 4.23
N LYS A 142 2.62 21.06 3.85
CA LYS A 142 2.94 20.65 2.48
C LYS A 142 1.81 19.92 1.76
N CYS A 143 0.69 19.67 2.44
CA CYS A 143 -0.50 19.12 1.81
C CYS A 143 -1.30 20.24 1.15
N ASN A 144 -1.69 20.03 -0.12
CA ASN A 144 -2.58 20.96 -0.80
C ASN A 144 -3.97 20.92 -0.15
N PRO A 145 -4.47 22.04 0.42
CA PRO A 145 -5.77 22.06 1.10
C PRO A 145 -6.94 21.75 0.17
N ASP A 146 -6.78 21.96 -1.14
CA ASP A 146 -7.82 21.65 -2.12
C ASP A 146 -8.03 20.13 -2.32
N HIS A 147 -7.02 19.34 -1.99
CA HIS A 147 -7.06 17.89 -2.15
C HIS A 147 -7.56 17.15 -0.91
N TYR A 148 -7.64 17.81 0.24
CA TYR A 148 -8.02 17.20 1.51
C TYR A 148 -9.18 17.95 2.17
N LYS A 149 -10.01 17.22 2.87
CA LYS A 149 -11.00 17.78 3.80
C LYS A 149 -10.64 17.45 5.23
N THR A 150 -10.94 18.36 6.14
CA THR A 150 -10.86 18.13 7.58
C THR A 150 -12.09 17.34 8.02
N LEU A 151 -11.87 16.31 8.83
CA LEU A 151 -12.96 15.44 9.29
C LEU A 151 -13.55 15.86 10.65
N ASN A 152 -12.79 16.62 11.44
CA ASN A 152 -13.16 17.03 12.80
C ASN A 152 -13.47 15.82 13.71
N LEU A 153 -12.60 14.80 13.66
CA LEU A 153 -12.78 13.55 14.40
C LEU A 153 -12.66 13.72 15.92
N ASN A 154 -12.01 14.79 16.38
CA ASN A 154 -11.76 15.09 17.78
C ASN A 154 -11.11 13.91 18.54
N LEU A 155 -10.15 13.21 17.90
CA LEU A 155 -9.39 12.14 18.50
C LEU A 155 -8.23 12.72 19.30
N ASP A 156 -8.15 12.33 20.56
CA ASP A 156 -7.07 12.74 21.48
C ASP A 156 -5.88 11.76 21.48
N ASP A 157 -4.80 12.10 22.17
CA ASP A 157 -3.63 11.22 22.33
C ASP A 157 -3.99 9.89 23.01
N SER A 158 -5.01 9.89 23.87
CA SER A 158 -5.50 8.67 24.54
C SER A 158 -6.10 7.69 23.53
N PHE A 159 -6.76 8.15 22.46
CA PHE A 159 -7.25 7.28 21.41
C PHE A 159 -6.11 6.51 20.74
N PHE A 160 -5.03 7.20 20.39
CA PHE A 160 -3.89 6.57 19.70
C PHE A 160 -3.03 5.70 20.62
N SER A 161 -2.92 6.04 21.89
CA SER A 161 -2.08 5.30 22.85
C SER A 161 -2.79 4.08 23.46
N LYS A 162 -4.13 4.06 23.51
CA LYS A 162 -4.92 2.98 24.13
C LYS A 162 -5.62 2.05 23.13
N ASN A 163 -5.47 2.30 21.83
CA ASN A 163 -5.93 1.40 20.79
C ASN A 163 -4.73 0.71 20.14
N TYR A 164 -4.91 -0.55 19.80
CA TYR A 164 -3.85 -1.43 19.30
C TYR A 164 -4.25 -2.04 17.98
N LEU A 165 -3.27 -2.26 17.12
CA LEU A 165 -3.42 -3.01 15.89
C LEU A 165 -2.37 -4.13 15.89
N GLY A 166 -2.84 -5.36 15.66
CA GLY A 166 -2.01 -6.54 15.60
C GLY A 166 -1.14 -6.60 14.35
N PHE A 167 -0.08 -7.37 14.43
CA PHE A 167 0.75 -7.69 13.26
C PHE A 167 1.22 -9.14 13.26
N SER A 168 1.50 -9.65 12.07
CA SER A 168 2.35 -10.80 11.82
C SER A 168 3.66 -10.31 11.19
N TYR A 169 4.80 -10.73 11.73
CA TYR A 169 6.13 -10.37 11.27
C TYR A 169 6.80 -11.61 10.68
N ILE A 170 7.01 -11.60 9.38
CA ILE A 170 7.46 -12.75 8.61
C ILE A 170 8.94 -12.59 8.28
N VAL A 171 9.75 -13.56 8.73
CA VAL A 171 11.20 -13.60 8.51
C VAL A 171 11.53 -14.81 7.65
N PRO A 172 12.04 -14.63 6.42
CA PRO A 172 12.47 -15.75 5.59
C PRO A 172 13.70 -16.42 6.17
N GLY A 173 13.78 -17.74 6.09
CA GLY A 173 14.90 -18.53 6.58
C GLY A 173 16.15 -18.43 5.69
N ASN A 174 15.96 -18.06 4.42
CA ASN A 174 17.04 -17.83 3.46
C ASN A 174 17.16 -16.33 3.17
N SER A 175 18.39 -15.82 3.26
CA SER A 175 18.69 -14.41 2.99
C SER A 175 19.16 -14.11 1.57
N GLU A 176 19.17 -15.14 0.70
CA GLU A 176 19.42 -14.95 -0.73
C GLU A 176 18.28 -14.16 -1.36
N ASP A 177 18.62 -13.17 -2.16
CA ASP A 177 17.65 -12.19 -2.71
C ASP A 177 16.51 -12.87 -3.48
N THR A 178 16.83 -13.75 -4.42
CA THR A 178 15.84 -14.49 -5.20
C THR A 178 14.92 -15.38 -4.35
N SER A 179 15.47 -15.97 -3.29
CA SER A 179 14.71 -16.82 -2.37
C SER A 179 13.74 -16.01 -1.51
N GLN A 180 14.18 -14.85 -1.00
CA GLN A 180 13.33 -13.93 -0.26
C GLN A 180 12.19 -13.41 -1.14
N GLN A 181 12.51 -13.02 -2.35
CA GLN A 181 11.55 -12.55 -3.34
C GLN A 181 10.45 -13.60 -3.57
N ARG A 182 10.82 -14.83 -3.90
CA ARG A 182 9.86 -15.94 -4.11
C ARG A 182 9.00 -16.19 -2.88
N PHE A 183 9.61 -16.14 -1.70
CA PHE A 183 8.90 -16.34 -0.44
C PHE A 183 7.83 -15.27 -0.23
N PHE A 184 8.17 -13.99 -0.33
CA PHE A 184 7.21 -12.89 -0.16
C PHE A 184 6.14 -12.85 -1.23
N SER A 185 6.46 -13.20 -2.48
CA SER A 185 5.46 -13.41 -3.52
C SER A 185 4.42 -14.45 -3.15
N THR A 186 4.89 -15.56 -2.60
CA THR A 186 4.00 -16.64 -2.18
C THR A 186 3.12 -16.19 -1.01
N VAL A 187 3.68 -15.50 -0.02
CA VAL A 187 2.93 -14.94 1.11
C VAL A 187 1.86 -13.97 0.61
N PHE A 188 2.25 -13.02 -0.22
CA PHE A 188 1.34 -12.04 -0.79
C PHE A 188 0.20 -12.70 -1.57
N ARG A 189 0.53 -13.68 -2.41
CA ARG A 189 -0.47 -14.43 -3.17
C ARG A 189 -1.44 -15.19 -2.26
N ASN A 190 -0.93 -15.83 -1.20
CA ASN A 190 -1.77 -16.58 -0.25
C ASN A 190 -2.72 -15.65 0.51
N ILE A 191 -2.28 -14.47 0.92
CA ILE A 191 -3.13 -13.47 1.57
C ILE A 191 -4.26 -13.05 0.63
N ASN A 192 -3.95 -12.83 -0.64
CA ASN A 192 -4.93 -12.37 -1.63
C ASN A 192 -5.93 -13.43 -2.08
N ILE A 193 -5.55 -14.71 -2.08
CA ILE A 193 -6.48 -15.82 -2.35
C ILE A 193 -7.54 -15.92 -1.24
N GLN A 194 -7.20 -15.57 -0.01
CA GLN A 194 -8.10 -15.62 1.14
C GLN A 194 -8.91 -14.33 1.36
N GLY A 195 -8.58 -13.26 0.68
CA GLY A 195 -9.21 -11.95 0.77
C GLY A 195 -10.01 -11.55 -0.48
N LYS A 196 -10.47 -10.30 -0.52
CA LYS A 196 -10.98 -9.71 -1.77
C LYS A 196 -9.84 -9.68 -2.79
N SER A 197 -10.14 -10.14 -4.02
CA SER A 197 -9.15 -10.12 -5.10
C SER A 197 -8.60 -8.70 -5.26
N LEU A 198 -7.28 -8.60 -5.28
CA LEU A 198 -6.59 -7.40 -5.75
C LEU A 198 -7.02 -7.09 -7.18
N TYR A 199 -7.00 -5.82 -7.54
CA TYR A 199 -7.02 -5.47 -8.95
C TYR A 199 -5.91 -6.26 -9.67
N THR A 200 -6.21 -6.75 -10.85
CA THR A 200 -5.32 -7.62 -11.64
C THR A 200 -3.92 -6.99 -11.83
N LEU A 201 -3.86 -5.66 -11.88
CA LEU A 201 -2.62 -4.88 -11.97
C LEU A 201 -1.76 -4.96 -10.70
N GLU A 202 -2.35 -4.83 -9.50
CA GLU A 202 -1.61 -4.94 -8.24
C GLU A 202 -1.08 -6.36 -8.03
N SER A 203 -1.87 -7.37 -8.44
CA SER A 203 -1.45 -8.77 -8.42
C SER A 203 -0.27 -9.03 -9.36
N ARG A 204 -0.26 -8.45 -10.57
CA ARG A 204 0.85 -8.55 -11.52
C ARG A 204 2.05 -7.74 -11.06
N ALA A 205 1.85 -6.50 -10.63
CA ALA A 205 2.92 -5.63 -10.14
C ALA A 205 3.66 -6.24 -8.94
N SER A 206 2.97 -7.00 -8.07
CA SER A 206 3.59 -7.73 -6.97
C SER A 206 4.56 -8.82 -7.43
N LEU A 207 4.31 -9.41 -8.59
CA LEU A 207 5.23 -10.38 -9.21
C LEU A 207 6.46 -9.67 -9.80
N TYR A 208 6.29 -8.46 -10.32
CA TYR A 208 7.36 -7.67 -10.96
C TYR A 208 8.28 -6.99 -9.94
N PHE A 209 7.79 -6.68 -8.75
CA PHE A 209 8.62 -6.20 -7.65
C PHE A 209 9.78 -7.16 -7.33
N LEU A 210 9.59 -8.42 -7.62
CA LEU A 210 10.53 -9.48 -7.28
C LEU A 210 11.69 -9.62 -8.26
N ASN A 211 11.50 -9.24 -9.50
CA ASN A 211 12.55 -9.26 -10.50
C ASN A 211 12.09 -8.45 -11.72
N SER A 212 12.78 -7.35 -12.02
CA SER A 212 12.49 -6.55 -13.22
C SER A 212 12.57 -7.38 -14.52
N ASN A 213 13.38 -8.44 -14.54
CA ASN A 213 13.47 -9.37 -15.66
C ASN A 213 12.22 -10.26 -15.79
N LEU A 214 11.43 -10.45 -14.72
CA LEU A 214 10.17 -11.17 -14.80
C LEU A 214 9.09 -10.34 -15.51
N LYS A 215 9.22 -9.02 -15.57
CA LYS A 215 8.32 -8.18 -16.35
C LYS A 215 8.30 -8.61 -17.82
N GLU A 216 9.46 -8.84 -18.41
CA GLU A 216 9.58 -9.34 -19.80
C GLU A 216 9.07 -10.78 -19.96
N TRP A 217 9.11 -11.59 -18.90
CA TRP A 217 8.66 -12.99 -18.95
C TRP A 217 7.17 -13.17 -18.79
N PHE A 218 6.51 -12.38 -17.93
CA PHE A 218 5.09 -12.49 -17.61
C PHE A 218 4.21 -11.51 -18.39
N ASP A 219 4.80 -10.49 -19.00
CA ASP A 219 4.15 -9.55 -19.90
C ASP A 219 5.03 -9.29 -21.12
N PRO A 220 5.42 -10.34 -21.85
CA PRO A 220 6.19 -10.14 -23.07
C PRO A 220 5.31 -9.44 -24.11
N GLU A 221 5.91 -8.54 -24.89
CA GLU A 221 5.30 -7.79 -25.98
C GLU A 221 4.48 -8.70 -26.93
N PHE A 222 4.91 -9.93 -27.08
CA PHE A 222 4.23 -10.99 -27.83
C PHE A 222 2.90 -11.44 -27.21
N THR A 223 2.73 -11.49 -25.87
CA THR A 223 1.45 -11.85 -25.23
C THR A 223 0.42 -10.74 -25.33
N ARG A 224 0.85 -9.49 -25.42
CA ARG A 224 -0.01 -8.34 -25.71
C ARG A 224 -0.56 -8.42 -27.13
N SER A 225 0.26 -8.80 -28.11
CA SER A 225 -0.16 -8.99 -29.48
C SER A 225 -1.16 -10.15 -29.66
N ILE A 226 -1.06 -11.22 -28.85
CA ILE A 226 -2.01 -12.34 -28.85
C ILE A 226 -3.35 -11.93 -28.24
N SER A 227 -3.38 -11.19 -27.14
CA SER A 227 -4.62 -10.74 -26.50
C SER A 227 -5.39 -9.77 -27.41
N SER A 228 -4.73 -8.87 -28.14
CA SER A 228 -5.37 -7.99 -29.09
C SER A 228 -5.95 -8.74 -30.30
N SER A 229 -5.31 -9.81 -30.78
CA SER A 229 -5.79 -10.62 -31.89
C SER A 229 -6.98 -11.54 -31.53
N VAL A 230 -7.13 -11.93 -30.26
CA VAL A 230 -8.26 -12.74 -29.77
C VAL A 230 -9.52 -11.87 -29.59
N VAL A 231 -9.39 -10.61 -29.20
CA VAL A 231 -10.52 -9.68 -29.11
C VAL A 231 -11.11 -9.34 -30.46
N ASP A 232 -10.29 -9.23 -31.51
CA ASP A 232 -10.76 -8.93 -32.87
C ASP A 232 -11.52 -10.11 -33.53
N LYS A 233 -11.29 -11.33 -33.11
CA LYS A 233 -12.01 -12.52 -33.60
C LYS A 233 -13.39 -12.73 -32.98
N SER A 234 -13.70 -12.06 -31.86
CA SER A 234 -15.02 -12.13 -31.22
C SER A 234 -16.04 -11.13 -31.77
N LYS A 235 -15.67 -10.32 -32.75
CA LYS A 235 -16.53 -9.34 -33.45
C LYS A 235 -16.91 -9.75 -34.89
N LYS A 236 -16.97 -11.05 -35.17
CA LYS A 236 -17.56 -11.56 -36.43
C LYS A 236 -18.74 -12.45 -36.15
#